data_e4eb9cd5d46ff1a287625ebbe2423b07
#
_entry.id   e4eb9cd5d46ff1a287625ebbe2423b07
#
_cell.length_a   1.000
_cell.length_b   1.000
_cell.length_c   1.000
_cell.angle_alpha   90.00
_cell.angle_beta   90.00
_cell.angle_gamma   90.00
#
_symmetry.space_group_name_H-M   'P 1'
#
loop_
_entity.id
_entity.type
_entity.pdbx_description
1 polymer ?
#
loop_
_entity_poly.entity_id
_entity_poly.type
_entity_poly.pdbx_seq_one_letter_code
_entity_poly.pdbx_strand_id
1 'polypeptide(L)'
;MFSKDKEKSRFFLMLYTAIKSGLPLYRALLIVKDSLDVFFRDLIVNLAEDLRKGVSLYNSLSKRKDLFEPLVLRLVYIGENSGRLENIFFYIYKYYENRGKVRAKLISSMIYPAFIIVVTILISYFVMTAVFPSILNLYSDMSVKLPFLTQVVASITKLFSLKNLIIILFVFFILFLVF
;
A
#
# COMPACT_ATOMS: atom_id res chain seq x y z
N MET A 1 1.94 -2.64 -6.19
CA MET A 1 1.32 -3.59 -5.25
C MET A 1 -0.22 -3.45 -5.22
N PHE A 2 -0.76 -2.24 -5.22
CA PHE A 2 -2.20 -1.95 -5.24
C PHE A 2 -2.95 -2.57 -6.44
N SER A 3 -2.36 -2.50 -7.63
CA SER A 3 -2.90 -3.07 -8.87
C SER A 3 -3.06 -4.59 -8.76
N LYS A 4 -2.06 -5.28 -8.19
CA LYS A 4 -2.08 -6.76 -8.10
C LYS A 4 -3.18 -7.31 -7.18
N ASP A 5 -3.45 -6.67 -6.03
CA ASP A 5 -4.52 -7.14 -5.11
C ASP A 5 -5.91 -6.91 -5.73
N LYS A 6 -6.10 -5.82 -6.49
CA LYS A 6 -7.33 -5.55 -7.23
C LYS A 6 -7.56 -6.60 -8.33
N GLU A 7 -6.52 -6.94 -9.09
CA GLU A 7 -6.60 -7.98 -10.12
C GLU A 7 -6.85 -9.38 -9.51
N LYS A 8 -6.22 -9.72 -8.38
CA LYS A 8 -6.52 -10.97 -7.66
C LYS A 8 -7.98 -11.01 -7.19
N SER A 9 -8.48 -9.92 -6.61
CA SER A 9 -9.89 -9.81 -6.20
C SER A 9 -10.82 -10.05 -7.37
N ARG A 10 -10.55 -9.39 -8.51
CA ARG A 10 -11.34 -9.54 -9.74
C ARG A 10 -11.29 -10.97 -10.29
N PHE A 11 -10.10 -11.57 -10.32
CA PHE A 11 -9.91 -12.95 -10.75
C PHE A 11 -10.78 -13.94 -9.94
N PHE A 12 -10.72 -13.88 -8.62
CA PHE A 12 -11.51 -14.78 -7.77
C PHE A 12 -13.00 -14.48 -7.80
N LEU A 13 -13.40 -13.22 -7.96
CA LEU A 13 -14.82 -12.87 -8.16
C LEU A 13 -15.36 -13.48 -9.45
N MET A 14 -14.62 -13.39 -10.54
CA MET A 14 -15.04 -13.93 -11.84
C MET A 14 -15.09 -15.45 -11.81
N LEU A 15 -14.11 -16.12 -11.18
CA LEU A 15 -14.16 -17.58 -10.96
C LEU A 15 -15.35 -17.98 -10.11
N TYR A 16 -15.62 -17.27 -9.01
CA TYR A 16 -16.80 -17.49 -8.19
C TYR A 16 -18.08 -17.42 -9.02
N THR A 17 -18.24 -16.33 -9.78
CA THR A 17 -19.44 -16.10 -10.59
C THR A 17 -19.61 -17.19 -11.66
N ALA A 18 -18.53 -17.58 -12.33
CA ALA A 18 -18.56 -18.61 -13.36
C ALA A 18 -18.93 -19.99 -12.80
N ILE A 19 -18.32 -20.39 -11.67
CA ILE A 19 -18.63 -21.68 -11.04
C ILE A 19 -20.04 -21.71 -10.46
N LYS A 20 -20.47 -20.61 -9.84
CA LYS A 20 -21.84 -20.45 -9.35
C LYS A 20 -22.89 -20.60 -10.47
N SER A 21 -22.52 -20.20 -11.70
CA SER A 21 -23.37 -20.42 -12.89
C SER A 21 -23.30 -21.84 -13.46
N GLY A 22 -22.64 -22.77 -12.75
CA GLY A 22 -22.53 -24.19 -13.17
C GLY A 22 -21.43 -24.48 -14.18
N LEU A 23 -20.53 -23.52 -14.46
CA LEU A 23 -19.42 -23.75 -15.38
C LEU A 23 -18.33 -24.61 -14.73
N PRO A 24 -17.78 -25.62 -15.41
CA PRO A 24 -16.61 -26.35 -14.95
C PRO A 24 -15.42 -25.40 -14.79
N LEU A 25 -14.56 -25.65 -13.78
CA LEU A 25 -13.42 -24.79 -13.45
C LEU A 25 -12.51 -24.49 -14.65
N TYR A 26 -12.22 -25.49 -15.47
CA TYR A 26 -11.42 -25.32 -16.68
C TYR A 26 -12.03 -24.27 -17.64
N ARG A 27 -13.35 -24.37 -17.90
CA ARG A 27 -14.05 -23.40 -18.75
C ARG A 27 -14.13 -22.01 -18.12
N ALA A 28 -14.32 -21.95 -16.80
CA ALA A 28 -14.31 -20.71 -16.05
C ALA A 28 -12.97 -19.97 -16.25
N LEU A 29 -11.84 -20.67 -16.14
CA LEU A 29 -10.51 -20.08 -16.37
C LEU A 29 -10.37 -19.50 -17.79
N LEU A 30 -10.83 -20.23 -18.82
CA LEU A 30 -10.73 -19.77 -20.21
C LEU A 30 -11.54 -18.49 -20.48
N ILE A 31 -12.70 -18.35 -19.84
CA ILE A 31 -13.54 -17.14 -19.98
C ILE A 31 -12.90 -15.95 -19.23
N VAL A 32 -12.37 -16.20 -18.04
CA VAL A 32 -11.82 -15.14 -17.17
C VAL A 32 -10.53 -14.54 -17.73
N LYS A 33 -9.73 -15.31 -18.48
CA LYS A 33 -8.43 -14.86 -19.02
C LYS A 33 -8.51 -13.55 -19.82
N ASP A 34 -9.57 -13.40 -20.63
CA ASP A 34 -9.69 -12.26 -21.56
C ASP A 34 -10.14 -10.96 -20.87
N SER A 35 -10.55 -11.06 -19.62
CA SER A 35 -11.05 -9.93 -18.82
C SER A 35 -10.02 -9.36 -17.85
N LEU A 36 -8.81 -9.90 -17.80
CA LEU A 36 -7.75 -9.54 -16.85
C LEU A 36 -6.51 -9.02 -17.59
N ASP A 37 -5.61 -8.40 -16.82
CA ASP A 37 -4.33 -7.88 -17.31
C ASP A 37 -3.49 -8.97 -17.98
N VAL A 38 -2.60 -8.56 -18.90
CA VAL A 38 -1.71 -9.46 -19.67
C VAL A 38 -0.95 -10.42 -18.75
N PHE A 39 -0.45 -9.93 -17.62
CA PHE A 39 0.26 -10.75 -16.63
C PHE A 39 -0.60 -11.88 -16.04
N PHE A 40 -1.88 -11.60 -15.73
CA PHE A 40 -2.82 -12.60 -15.23
C PHE A 40 -3.29 -13.53 -16.33
N ARG A 41 -3.35 -13.09 -17.57
CA ARG A 41 -3.69 -13.90 -18.73
C ARG A 41 -2.73 -15.07 -18.89
N ASP A 42 -1.42 -14.82 -18.86
CA ASP A 42 -0.41 -15.87 -18.97
C ASP A 42 -0.47 -16.87 -17.81
N LEU A 43 -0.71 -16.35 -16.60
CA LEU A 43 -0.96 -17.20 -15.43
C LEU A 43 -2.14 -18.14 -15.65
N ILE A 44 -3.25 -17.60 -16.13
CA ILE A 44 -4.50 -18.37 -16.30
C ILE A 44 -4.37 -19.42 -17.42
N VAL A 45 -3.64 -19.11 -18.49
CA VAL A 45 -3.34 -20.09 -19.54
C VAL A 45 -2.58 -21.28 -18.96
N ASN A 46 -1.53 -21.01 -18.18
CA ASN A 46 -0.74 -22.05 -17.51
C ASN A 46 -1.60 -22.88 -16.52
N LEU A 47 -2.48 -22.22 -15.74
CA LEU A 47 -3.42 -22.91 -14.85
C LEU A 47 -4.38 -23.82 -15.62
N ALA A 48 -4.93 -23.34 -16.73
CA ALA A 48 -5.85 -24.13 -17.56
C ALA A 48 -5.15 -25.34 -18.17
N GLU A 49 -3.92 -25.19 -18.63
CA GLU A 49 -3.12 -26.30 -19.14
C GLU A 49 -2.79 -27.34 -18.08
N ASP A 50 -2.40 -26.90 -16.88
CA ASP A 50 -2.13 -27.78 -15.74
C ASP A 50 -3.38 -28.59 -15.37
N LEU A 51 -4.53 -27.95 -15.26
CA LEU A 51 -5.81 -28.62 -14.99
C LEU A 51 -6.17 -29.63 -16.09
N ARG A 52 -5.94 -29.32 -17.35
CA ARG A 52 -6.16 -30.25 -18.47
C ARG A 52 -5.26 -31.50 -18.37
N LYS A 53 -4.06 -31.36 -17.80
CA LYS A 53 -3.14 -32.47 -17.51
C LYS A 53 -3.46 -33.23 -16.22
N GLY A 54 -4.57 -32.90 -15.53
CA GLY A 54 -4.97 -33.52 -14.27
C GLY A 54 -4.24 -33.00 -13.05
N VAL A 55 -3.47 -31.90 -13.17
CA VAL A 55 -2.82 -31.23 -12.01
C VAL A 55 -3.89 -30.48 -11.21
N SER A 56 -3.89 -30.64 -9.89
CA SER A 56 -4.81 -29.94 -9.01
C SER A 56 -4.63 -28.41 -9.08
N LEU A 57 -5.70 -27.64 -8.84
CA LEU A 57 -5.65 -26.18 -8.81
C LEU A 57 -4.67 -25.69 -7.76
N TYR A 58 -4.68 -26.32 -6.56
CA TYR A 58 -3.72 -26.01 -5.50
C TYR A 58 -2.27 -26.16 -5.97
N ASN A 59 -1.94 -27.30 -6.58
CA ASN A 59 -0.57 -27.56 -7.05
C ASN A 59 -0.15 -26.57 -8.14
N SER A 60 -1.05 -26.22 -9.04
CA SER A 60 -0.77 -25.26 -10.11
C SER A 60 -0.56 -23.84 -9.56
N LEU A 61 -1.41 -23.37 -8.64
CA LEU A 61 -1.24 -22.08 -7.98
C LEU A 61 0.02 -22.04 -7.07
N SER A 62 0.39 -23.15 -6.47
CA SER A 62 1.56 -23.26 -5.60
C SER A 62 2.88 -23.08 -6.33
N LYS A 63 2.92 -23.22 -7.67
CA LYS A 63 4.08 -22.87 -8.49
C LYS A 63 4.36 -21.37 -8.51
N ARG A 64 3.39 -20.54 -8.10
CA ARG A 64 3.42 -19.07 -8.08
C ARG A 64 3.27 -18.52 -6.66
N LYS A 65 4.12 -19.00 -5.74
CA LYS A 65 4.14 -18.55 -4.33
C LYS A 65 4.51 -17.06 -4.18
N ASP A 66 5.13 -16.48 -5.17
CA ASP A 66 5.41 -15.06 -5.29
C ASP A 66 4.13 -14.22 -5.48
N LEU A 67 3.08 -14.83 -6.01
CA LEU A 67 1.82 -14.17 -6.33
C LEU A 67 0.74 -14.36 -5.27
N PHE A 68 0.61 -15.59 -4.74
CA PHE A 68 -0.45 -15.95 -3.82
C PHE A 68 0.08 -16.26 -2.43
N GLU A 69 -0.51 -15.61 -1.43
CA GLU A 69 -0.16 -15.78 -0.03
C GLU A 69 -0.47 -17.22 0.44
N PRO A 70 0.27 -17.75 1.42
CA PRO A 70 0.05 -19.10 1.96
C PRO A 70 -1.38 -19.35 2.42
N LEU A 71 -2.07 -18.33 2.95
CA LEU A 71 -3.47 -18.40 3.34
C LEU A 71 -4.37 -18.75 2.15
N VAL A 72 -4.18 -18.06 1.02
CA VAL A 72 -4.99 -18.28 -0.20
C VAL A 72 -4.78 -19.67 -0.75
N LEU A 73 -3.53 -20.15 -0.78
CA LEU A 73 -3.20 -21.50 -1.23
C LEU A 73 -3.86 -22.57 -0.34
N ARG A 74 -3.83 -22.39 0.98
CA ARG A 74 -4.49 -23.30 1.93
C ARG A 74 -6.01 -23.31 1.74
N LEU A 75 -6.63 -22.15 1.52
CA LEU A 75 -8.07 -22.07 1.24
C LEU A 75 -8.43 -22.82 -0.04
N VAL A 76 -7.64 -22.65 -1.12
CA VAL A 76 -7.85 -23.38 -2.37
C VAL A 76 -7.71 -24.87 -2.16
N TYR A 77 -6.69 -25.34 -1.43
CA TYR A 77 -6.52 -26.75 -1.08
C TYR A 77 -7.76 -27.34 -0.38
N ILE A 78 -8.28 -26.62 0.63
CA ILE A 78 -9.49 -27.05 1.35
C ILE A 78 -10.70 -27.10 0.42
N GLY A 79 -10.88 -26.07 -0.44
CA GLY A 79 -11.99 -25.97 -1.37
C GLY A 79 -11.98 -27.06 -2.42
N GLU A 80 -10.78 -27.40 -2.93
CA GLU A 80 -10.60 -28.44 -3.94
C GLU A 80 -10.91 -29.83 -3.37
N ASN A 81 -10.37 -30.14 -2.18
CA ASN A 81 -10.61 -31.43 -1.52
C ASN A 81 -12.05 -31.63 -1.01
N SER A 82 -12.73 -30.54 -0.66
CA SER A 82 -14.13 -30.60 -0.18
C SER A 82 -15.17 -30.43 -1.28
N GLY A 83 -14.76 -30.16 -2.53
CA GLY A 83 -15.66 -29.85 -3.64
C GLY A 83 -16.38 -28.49 -3.51
N ARG A 84 -15.91 -27.60 -2.62
CA ARG A 84 -16.55 -26.30 -2.31
C ARG A 84 -15.78 -25.10 -2.83
N LEU A 85 -15.17 -25.24 -4.02
CA LEU A 85 -14.39 -24.16 -4.63
C LEU A 85 -15.18 -22.86 -4.81
N GLU A 86 -16.49 -22.95 -5.07
CA GLU A 86 -17.37 -21.78 -5.18
C GLU A 86 -17.26 -20.90 -3.94
N ASN A 87 -17.52 -21.47 -2.76
CA ASN A 87 -17.48 -20.73 -1.50
C ASN A 87 -16.08 -20.18 -1.20
N ILE A 88 -15.06 -20.98 -1.49
CA ILE A 88 -13.66 -20.57 -1.26
C ILE A 88 -13.28 -19.38 -2.15
N PHE A 89 -13.66 -19.37 -3.41
CA PHE A 89 -13.38 -18.23 -4.30
C PHE A 89 -14.09 -16.96 -3.84
N PHE A 90 -15.32 -17.09 -3.32
CA PHE A 90 -16.02 -15.96 -2.71
C PHE A 90 -15.27 -15.42 -1.48
N TYR A 91 -14.78 -16.29 -0.58
CA TYR A 91 -14.01 -15.87 0.59
C TYR A 91 -12.68 -15.21 0.20
N ILE A 92 -11.95 -15.75 -0.78
CA ILE A 92 -10.69 -15.17 -1.27
C ILE A 92 -10.96 -13.82 -1.94
N TYR A 93 -12.02 -13.72 -2.75
CA TYR A 93 -12.45 -12.43 -3.31
C TYR A 93 -12.67 -11.40 -2.21
N LYS A 94 -13.46 -11.73 -1.18
CA LYS A 94 -13.74 -10.85 -0.04
C LYS A 94 -12.47 -10.48 0.74
N TYR A 95 -11.55 -11.41 0.90
CA TYR A 95 -10.26 -11.15 1.53
C TYR A 95 -9.48 -10.05 0.81
N TYR A 96 -9.31 -10.16 -0.51
CA TYR A 96 -8.59 -9.15 -1.29
C TYR A 96 -9.37 -7.83 -1.40
N GLU A 97 -10.69 -7.88 -1.54
CA GLU A 97 -11.54 -6.70 -1.55
C GLU A 97 -11.40 -5.89 -0.25
N ASN A 98 -11.54 -6.56 0.90
CA ASN A 98 -11.42 -5.91 2.20
C ASN A 98 -10.01 -5.37 2.46
N ARG A 99 -8.99 -6.11 2.09
CA ARG A 99 -7.59 -5.64 2.18
C ARG A 99 -7.37 -4.37 1.36
N GLY A 100 -7.92 -4.30 0.17
CA GLY A 100 -7.90 -3.10 -0.67
C GLY A 100 -8.62 -1.92 -0.03
N LYS A 101 -9.82 -2.14 0.53
CA LYS A 101 -10.62 -1.12 1.22
C LYS A 101 -9.91 -0.57 2.47
N VAL A 102 -9.36 -1.47 3.31
CA VAL A 102 -8.62 -1.08 4.52
C VAL A 102 -7.41 -0.23 4.15
N ARG A 103 -6.64 -0.66 3.16
CA ARG A 103 -5.47 0.09 2.70
C ARG A 103 -5.84 1.46 2.13
N ALA A 104 -6.90 1.54 1.30
CA ALA A 104 -7.37 2.81 0.77
C ALA A 104 -7.80 3.76 1.90
N LYS A 105 -8.50 3.24 2.92
CA LYS A 105 -8.91 4.00 4.09
C LYS A 105 -7.72 4.50 4.90
N LEU A 106 -6.68 3.67 5.09
CA LEU A 106 -5.45 4.07 5.79
C LEU A 106 -4.75 5.22 5.04
N ILE A 107 -4.55 5.09 3.73
CA ILE A 107 -3.94 6.15 2.93
C ILE A 107 -4.75 7.45 3.02
N SER A 108 -6.08 7.36 2.87
CA SER A 108 -6.97 8.52 2.96
C SER A 108 -6.91 9.19 4.33
N SER A 109 -6.83 8.42 5.42
CA SER A 109 -6.74 8.98 6.77
C SER A 109 -5.38 9.62 7.08
N MET A 110 -4.32 9.31 6.34
CA MET A 110 -3.00 9.90 6.51
C MET A 110 -2.83 11.27 5.82
N ILE A 111 -3.77 11.67 4.95
CA ILE A 111 -3.71 12.96 4.25
C ILE A 111 -3.74 14.12 5.26
N TYR A 112 -4.63 14.07 6.24
CA TYR A 112 -4.75 15.12 7.25
C TYR A 112 -3.51 15.25 8.15
N PRO A 113 -2.97 14.19 8.76
CA PRO A 113 -1.72 14.27 9.51
C PRO A 113 -0.54 14.78 8.64
N ALA A 114 -0.43 14.33 7.40
CA ALA A 114 0.60 14.78 6.49
C ALA A 114 0.49 16.30 6.23
N PHE A 115 -0.71 16.82 5.99
CA PHE A 115 -0.94 18.25 5.80
C PHE A 115 -0.54 19.05 7.04
N ILE A 116 -0.96 18.62 8.25
CA ILE A 116 -0.59 19.30 9.50
C ILE A 116 0.92 19.34 9.71
N ILE A 117 1.62 18.23 9.45
CA ILE A 117 3.09 18.18 9.57
C ILE A 117 3.75 19.19 8.63
N VAL A 118 3.30 19.23 7.36
CA VAL A 118 3.85 20.18 6.38
C VAL A 118 3.64 21.63 6.83
N VAL A 119 2.42 21.98 7.26
CA VAL A 119 2.09 23.33 7.73
C VAL A 119 2.93 23.67 8.97
N THR A 120 3.07 22.76 9.92
CA THR A 120 3.88 22.98 11.14
C THR A 120 5.34 23.22 10.79
N ILE A 121 5.92 22.45 9.85
CA ILE A 121 7.30 22.66 9.38
C ILE A 121 7.46 24.05 8.75
N LEU A 122 6.51 24.46 7.89
CA LEU A 122 6.55 25.78 7.24
C LEU A 122 6.46 26.93 8.24
N ILE A 123 5.54 26.84 9.22
CA ILE A 123 5.40 27.87 10.27
C ILE A 123 6.66 27.91 11.13
N SER A 124 7.18 26.76 11.55
CA SER A 124 8.41 26.67 12.33
C SER A 124 9.60 27.29 11.59
N TYR A 125 9.72 27.00 10.29
CA TYR A 125 10.75 27.60 9.45
C TYR A 125 10.61 29.11 9.39
N PHE A 126 9.40 29.63 9.15
CA PHE A 126 9.15 31.08 9.11
C PHE A 126 9.51 31.76 10.44
N VAL A 127 9.06 31.19 11.56
CA VAL A 127 9.40 31.74 12.90
C VAL A 127 10.89 31.75 13.12
N MET A 128 11.62 30.68 12.79
CA MET A 128 13.06 30.56 13.02
C MET A 128 13.90 31.47 12.10
N THR A 129 13.42 31.78 10.90
CA THR A 129 14.20 32.58 9.93
C THR A 129 13.81 34.07 9.93
N ALA A 130 12.58 34.42 10.23
CA ALA A 130 12.08 35.79 10.19
C ALA A 130 11.92 36.41 11.59
N VAL A 131 11.29 35.69 12.53
CA VAL A 131 10.95 36.25 13.84
C VAL A 131 12.10 36.12 14.84
N PHE A 132 12.71 34.94 14.90
CA PHE A 132 13.75 34.68 15.92
C PHE A 132 14.99 35.57 15.79
N PRO A 133 15.55 35.88 14.59
CA PRO A 133 16.65 36.81 14.44
C PRO A 133 16.32 38.21 14.95
N SER A 134 15.10 38.68 14.73
CA SER A 134 14.66 40.00 15.22
C SER A 134 14.68 40.07 16.75
N ILE A 135 14.30 39.00 17.43
CA ILE A 135 14.38 38.89 18.89
C ILE A 135 15.86 38.90 19.36
N LEU A 136 16.73 38.14 18.68
CA LEU A 136 18.15 38.11 19.02
C LEU A 136 18.82 39.51 18.91
N ASN A 137 18.47 40.26 17.86
CA ASN A 137 18.97 41.61 17.66
C ASN A 137 18.56 42.56 18.81
N LEU A 138 17.30 42.49 19.25
CA LEU A 138 16.81 43.27 20.39
C LEU A 138 17.61 42.99 21.69
N TYR A 139 17.90 41.71 21.97
CA TYR A 139 18.70 41.33 23.13
C TYR A 139 20.17 41.85 23.02
N SER A 140 20.74 41.83 21.82
CA SER A 140 22.10 42.37 21.59
C SER A 140 22.15 43.86 21.80
N ASP A 141 21.15 44.61 21.34
CA ASP A 141 21.06 46.07 21.50
C ASP A 141 20.90 46.47 22.96
N MET A 142 20.23 45.68 23.78
CA MET A 142 20.05 45.91 25.20
C MET A 142 21.24 45.42 26.06
N SER A 143 22.26 44.82 25.44
CA SER A 143 23.43 44.22 26.14
C SER A 143 23.05 43.20 27.24
N VAL A 144 21.91 42.56 27.13
CA VAL A 144 21.41 41.59 28.09
C VAL A 144 21.81 40.17 27.66
N LYS A 145 22.26 39.35 28.61
CA LYS A 145 22.61 37.97 28.34
C LYS A 145 21.35 37.15 28.00
N LEU A 146 21.42 36.37 26.91
CA LEU A 146 20.36 35.47 26.51
C LEU A 146 20.11 34.40 27.59
N PRO A 147 18.84 34.09 27.90
CA PRO A 147 18.51 32.96 28.74
C PRO A 147 19.02 31.64 28.14
N PHE A 148 19.33 30.65 28.98
CA PHE A 148 19.88 29.35 28.54
C PHE A 148 19.03 28.68 27.47
N LEU A 149 17.70 28.65 27.64
CA LEU A 149 16.77 28.08 26.68
C LEU A 149 16.84 28.76 25.31
N THR A 150 16.97 30.10 25.29
CA THR A 150 17.09 30.89 24.06
C THR A 150 18.41 30.60 23.33
N GLN A 151 19.50 30.37 24.07
CA GLN A 151 20.80 29.96 23.49
C GLN A 151 20.70 28.57 22.82
N VAL A 152 20.00 27.60 23.43
CA VAL A 152 19.76 26.28 22.86
C VAL A 152 18.96 26.42 21.56
N VAL A 153 17.87 27.19 21.57
CA VAL A 153 17.06 27.46 20.38
C VAL A 153 17.89 28.16 19.29
N ALA A 154 18.71 29.11 19.62
CA ALA A 154 19.62 29.79 18.68
C ALA A 154 20.62 28.82 18.03
N SER A 155 21.08 27.82 18.75
CA SER A 155 21.97 26.79 18.21
C SER A 155 21.22 25.87 17.22
N ILE A 156 19.97 25.56 17.51
CA ILE A 156 19.09 24.75 16.65
C ILE A 156 18.70 25.53 15.38
N THR A 157 18.57 26.85 15.45
CA THR A 157 18.21 27.68 14.28
C THR A 157 19.20 27.52 13.13
N LYS A 158 20.47 27.23 13.41
CA LYS A 158 21.50 26.96 12.38
C LYS A 158 21.14 25.70 11.55
N LEU A 159 20.38 24.80 12.09
CA LEU A 159 19.89 23.60 11.38
C LEU A 159 18.72 23.92 10.43
N PHE A 160 18.01 25.03 10.63
CA PHE A 160 16.89 25.49 9.79
C PHE A 160 17.34 26.28 8.56
N SER A 161 18.47 25.91 7.97
CA SER A 161 18.88 26.44 6.66
C SER A 161 17.90 25.94 5.59
N LEU A 162 17.72 26.74 4.53
CA LEU A 162 16.84 26.38 3.39
C LEU A 162 17.19 25.01 2.82
N LYS A 163 18.48 24.66 2.77
CA LYS A 163 18.99 23.37 2.33
C LYS A 163 18.48 22.23 3.21
N ASN A 164 18.51 22.38 4.52
CA ASN A 164 18.07 21.35 5.47
C ASN A 164 16.55 21.20 5.45
N LEU A 165 15.79 22.29 5.27
CA LEU A 165 14.33 22.24 5.09
C LEU A 165 13.95 21.40 3.87
N ILE A 166 14.62 21.60 2.74
CA ILE A 166 14.38 20.83 1.53
C ILE A 166 14.67 19.35 1.78
N ILE A 167 15.76 19.04 2.51
CA ILE A 167 16.09 17.65 2.85
C ILE A 167 15.00 17.02 3.74
N ILE A 168 14.52 17.73 4.77
CA ILE A 168 13.46 17.23 5.67
C ILE A 168 12.17 16.97 4.89
N LEU A 169 11.75 17.90 4.03
CA LEU A 169 10.56 17.72 3.18
C LEU A 169 10.74 16.57 2.19
N PHE A 170 11.93 16.39 1.62
CA PHE A 170 12.24 15.31 0.70
C PHE A 170 12.21 13.94 1.39
N VAL A 171 12.81 13.83 2.58
CA VAL A 171 12.75 12.60 3.39
C VAL A 171 11.31 12.27 3.77
N PHE A 172 10.53 13.26 4.20
CA PHE A 172 9.11 13.07 4.51
C PHE A 172 8.31 12.62 3.29
N PHE A 173 8.58 13.20 2.11
CA PHE A 173 7.94 12.80 0.86
C PHE A 173 8.29 11.37 0.45
N ILE A 174 9.56 10.94 0.63
CA ILE A 174 9.97 9.56 0.37
C ILE A 174 9.27 8.60 1.34
N LEU A 175 9.23 8.91 2.63
CA LEU A 175 8.53 8.10 3.62
C LEU A 175 7.04 7.96 3.30
N PHE A 176 6.41 9.03 2.83
CA PHE A 176 5.01 9.03 2.39
C PHE A 176 4.78 8.16 1.14
N LEU A 177 5.74 8.13 0.20
CA LEU A 177 5.68 7.28 -1.01
C LEU A 177 5.89 5.79 -0.72
N VAL A 178 6.74 5.46 0.27
CA VAL A 178 7.07 4.08 0.63
C VAL A 178 5.96 3.43 1.45
N PHE A 179 5.19 4.20 2.20
CA PHE A 179 4.08 3.72 3.02
C PHE A 179 2.78 3.63 2.21
#